data_0d4744c14461dcff7a8239ab98ddc12d
#
_entry.id   0d4744c14461dcff7a8239ab98ddc12d
#
_cell.length_a   1.000
_cell.length_b   1.000
_cell.length_c   1.000
_cell.angle_alpha   90.00
_cell.angle_beta   90.00
_cell.angle_gamma   90.00
#
_symmetry.space_group_name_H-M   'P 1'
#
loop_
_entity.id
_entity.type
_entity.pdbx_description
1 polymer ?
#
loop_
_entity_poly.entity_id
_entity_poly.type
_entity_poly.pdbx_seq_one_letter_code
_entity_poly.pdbx_strand_id
1 'polypeptide(L)'
;MIVSKFGGSSVASKEQFEKVKRIVEANANRKFIVVSACGKENCDDYKVTDLLYLLHAHINYGVSYETIFSLVKEKYQRICGSLALKIDLEKEFASIKEMLDTHAPVDYIVSRGEYLTARCMAEYLGAKFLDAKDVIAFKYNGDFDFEKIKQNLDRLVDMNRKYVIPGFYGALPNGQIKVMSRGGSDITGSILANITDAEVYENWTDVSGILVADPRIIDNPQQIPVITYSELRGMSYMGANVLHDDAIFPVRKKNIPIHILNTNEPGNPGTFIQDDCQEYDKANGTSTVTGITGRRDYASFTVVKSHSSTEVGFLRRLLFIFEEYHISIESVPITVDTFTVIVQKGAIEQCKYEILAKIKKELEPDELMLEEDLAMVAIVGRGMKQVPGASGQLLSEFGNHKINIKVINQSADELSVVVGVSNHDFHNAIRCIYERFIQEEREHA
;
A
#
# COMPACT_ATOMS: atom_id res chain seq x y z
N MET A 1 24.59 -3.95 2.29
CA MET A 1 24.14 -2.56 2.12
C MET A 1 22.63 -2.47 2.30
N ILE A 2 22.13 -1.38 2.88
CA ILE A 2 20.71 -1.17 3.20
C ILE A 2 20.22 0.05 2.44
N VAL A 3 19.03 -0.06 1.85
CA VAL A 3 18.25 1.06 1.33
C VAL A 3 17.14 1.36 2.33
N SER A 4 17.06 2.61 2.82
CA SER A 4 16.09 3.02 3.83
C SER A 4 15.19 4.11 3.27
N LYS A 5 13.88 3.87 3.21
CA LYS A 5 12.89 4.87 2.79
C LYS A 5 12.15 5.39 4.04
N PHE A 6 11.95 6.70 4.08
CA PHE A 6 11.20 7.37 5.14
C PHE A 6 9.93 7.99 4.58
N GLY A 7 8.78 7.64 5.17
CA GLY A 7 7.47 8.15 4.79
C GLY A 7 7.27 9.63 5.14
N GLY A 8 6.21 10.24 4.62
CA GLY A 8 5.94 11.67 4.84
C GLY A 8 5.77 12.06 6.31
N SER A 9 5.12 11.23 7.12
CA SER A 9 5.01 11.41 8.57
C SER A 9 6.37 11.37 9.28
N SER A 10 7.30 10.57 8.77
CA SER A 10 8.67 10.43 9.28
C SER A 10 9.58 11.63 8.98
N VAL A 11 9.15 12.55 8.13
CA VAL A 11 9.91 13.75 7.71
C VAL A 11 9.08 15.03 7.84
N ALA A 12 8.04 15.03 8.68
CA ALA A 12 7.08 16.13 8.76
C ALA A 12 7.54 17.32 9.61
N SER A 13 8.50 17.13 10.54
CA SER A 13 8.96 18.15 11.49
C SER A 13 10.44 18.02 11.82
N LYS A 14 10.97 19.00 12.56
CA LYS A 14 12.33 18.97 13.14
C LYS A 14 12.58 17.67 13.91
N GLU A 15 11.68 17.32 14.83
CA GLU A 15 11.80 16.14 15.70
C GLU A 15 11.87 14.86 14.87
N GLN A 16 11.14 14.79 13.78
CA GLN A 16 11.17 13.66 12.86
C GLN A 16 12.52 13.60 12.09
N PHE A 17 13.04 14.72 11.62
CA PHE A 17 14.37 14.78 11.02
C PHE A 17 15.46 14.29 11.99
N GLU A 18 15.37 14.67 13.27
CA GLU A 18 16.31 14.21 14.33
C GLU A 18 16.21 12.69 14.55
N LYS A 19 14.99 12.09 14.49
CA LYS A 19 14.81 10.64 14.57
C LYS A 19 15.42 9.95 13.36
N VAL A 20 15.14 10.44 12.15
CA VAL A 20 15.73 9.91 10.90
C VAL A 20 17.25 9.93 10.99
N LYS A 21 17.86 11.03 11.44
CA LYS A 21 19.32 11.12 11.61
C LYS A 21 19.85 10.06 12.55
N ARG A 22 19.26 9.91 13.74
CA ARG A 22 19.66 8.86 14.71
C ARG A 22 19.56 7.46 14.10
N ILE A 23 18.49 7.19 13.38
CA ILE A 23 18.29 5.90 12.69
C ILE A 23 19.37 5.68 11.63
N VAL A 24 19.64 6.66 10.76
CA VAL A 24 20.64 6.54 9.68
C VAL A 24 22.06 6.41 10.22
N GLU A 25 22.37 7.10 11.32
CA GLU A 25 23.70 7.04 11.94
C GLU A 25 23.92 5.75 12.75
N ALA A 26 22.86 5.13 13.28
CA ALA A 26 22.94 3.89 14.04
C ALA A 26 23.43 2.68 13.19
N ASN A 27 23.35 2.74 11.86
CA ASN A 27 23.86 1.68 10.98
C ASN A 27 24.59 2.26 9.77
N ALA A 28 25.89 2.01 9.70
CA ALA A 28 26.75 2.49 8.59
C ALA A 28 26.37 1.91 7.22
N ASN A 29 25.68 0.77 7.17
CA ASN A 29 25.24 0.13 5.95
C ASN A 29 24.03 0.82 5.29
N ARG A 30 23.35 1.75 5.96
CA ARG A 30 22.29 2.60 5.40
C ARG A 30 22.92 3.64 4.49
N LYS A 31 23.05 3.31 3.20
CA LYS A 31 23.75 4.13 2.20
C LYS A 31 22.82 4.96 1.34
N PHE A 32 21.65 4.43 1.00
CA PHE A 32 20.64 5.11 0.19
C PHE A 32 19.43 5.44 1.06
N ILE A 33 19.19 6.72 1.23
CA ILE A 33 18.10 7.26 2.02
C ILE A 33 17.08 7.87 1.06
N VAL A 34 15.89 7.27 0.96
CA VAL A 34 14.79 7.77 0.14
C VAL A 34 13.79 8.49 1.04
N VAL A 35 13.39 9.70 0.67
CA VAL A 35 12.42 10.47 1.46
C VAL A 35 11.20 10.85 0.63
N SER A 36 10.04 10.82 1.29
CA SER A 36 8.79 11.38 0.75
C SER A 36 8.73 12.90 0.98
N ALA A 37 7.75 13.56 0.37
CA ALA A 37 7.40 14.93 0.74
C ALA A 37 7.00 15.02 2.22
N CYS A 38 7.19 16.16 2.85
CA CYS A 38 6.79 16.39 4.24
C CYS A 38 5.29 16.14 4.44
N GLY A 39 4.97 15.22 5.34
CA GLY A 39 3.62 14.91 5.76
C GLY A 39 3.03 15.96 6.71
N LYS A 40 1.96 15.62 7.41
CA LYS A 40 1.37 16.43 8.46
C LYS A 40 2.17 16.30 9.75
N GLU A 41 2.39 17.42 10.42
CA GLU A 41 2.99 17.46 11.76
C GLU A 41 1.91 17.19 12.84
N ASN A 42 0.69 17.69 12.60
CA ASN A 42 -0.49 17.51 13.45
C ASN A 42 -1.78 17.49 12.60
N CYS A 43 -2.95 17.38 13.25
CA CYS A 43 -4.24 17.29 12.56
C CYS A 43 -4.61 18.55 11.75
N ASP A 44 -4.12 19.72 12.15
CA ASP A 44 -4.42 21.00 11.52
C ASP A 44 -3.46 21.36 10.38
N ASP A 45 -2.41 20.56 10.20
CA ASP A 45 -1.38 20.76 9.17
C ASP A 45 -1.78 20.13 7.82
N TYR A 46 -1.13 20.55 6.75
CA TYR A 46 -1.35 20.07 5.40
C TYR A 46 -0.18 19.19 4.93
N LYS A 47 -0.49 18.17 4.13
CA LYS A 47 0.55 17.45 3.40
C LYS A 47 1.06 18.34 2.27
N VAL A 48 2.38 18.42 2.10
CA VAL A 48 3.00 19.21 1.03
C VAL A 48 2.50 18.75 -0.35
N THR A 49 2.33 17.45 -0.55
CA THR A 49 1.83 16.90 -1.80
C THR A 49 0.42 17.42 -2.13
N ASP A 50 -0.48 17.47 -1.12
CA ASP A 50 -1.84 17.99 -1.32
C ASP A 50 -1.83 19.48 -1.69
N LEU A 51 -0.96 20.27 -1.02
CA LEU A 51 -0.76 21.70 -1.36
C LEU A 51 -0.25 21.88 -2.80
N LEU A 52 0.67 21.02 -3.26
CA LEU A 52 1.22 21.12 -4.62
C LEU A 52 0.20 20.75 -5.70
N TYR A 53 -0.67 19.75 -5.44
CA TYR A 53 -1.80 19.46 -6.33
C TYR A 53 -2.80 20.62 -6.37
N LEU A 54 -3.13 21.20 -5.20
CA LEU A 54 -4.01 22.36 -5.13
C LEU A 54 -3.40 23.58 -5.85
N LEU A 55 -2.11 23.80 -5.70
CA LEU A 55 -1.37 24.85 -6.41
C LEU A 55 -1.49 24.66 -7.93
N HIS A 56 -1.25 23.46 -8.43
CA HIS A 56 -1.43 23.14 -9.86
C HIS A 56 -2.86 23.41 -10.33
N ALA A 57 -3.88 23.04 -9.54
CA ALA A 57 -5.27 23.34 -9.87
C ALA A 57 -5.51 24.85 -9.98
N HIS A 58 -4.97 25.66 -9.06
CA HIS A 58 -5.05 27.11 -9.12
C HIS A 58 -4.45 27.68 -10.41
N ILE A 59 -3.26 27.21 -10.82
CA ILE A 59 -2.63 27.61 -12.09
C ILE A 59 -3.54 27.30 -13.28
N ASN A 60 -4.11 26.10 -13.34
CA ASN A 60 -4.97 25.65 -14.44
C ASN A 60 -6.27 26.47 -14.56
N TYR A 61 -6.82 26.92 -13.42
CA TYR A 61 -8.03 27.75 -13.39
C TYR A 61 -7.74 29.25 -13.43
N GLY A 62 -6.48 29.68 -13.60
CA GLY A 62 -6.10 31.08 -13.62
C GLY A 62 -6.31 31.82 -12.29
N VAL A 63 -6.31 31.09 -11.18
CA VAL A 63 -6.43 31.64 -9.83
C VAL A 63 -5.02 31.81 -9.24
N SER A 64 -4.82 32.83 -8.41
CA SER A 64 -3.53 33.06 -7.75
C SER A 64 -3.13 31.85 -6.90
N TYR A 65 -1.91 31.36 -7.07
CA TYR A 65 -1.32 30.26 -6.31
C TYR A 65 -0.40 30.73 -5.15
N GLU A 66 -0.16 32.03 -5.03
CA GLU A 66 0.83 32.62 -4.11
C GLU A 66 0.60 32.22 -2.65
N THR A 67 -0.64 32.23 -2.20
CA THR A 67 -0.99 31.84 -0.81
C THR A 67 -0.62 30.37 -0.54
N ILE A 68 -0.93 29.49 -1.49
CA ILE A 68 -0.63 28.05 -1.34
C ILE A 68 0.89 27.83 -1.39
N PHE A 69 1.58 28.50 -2.30
CA PHE A 69 3.03 28.42 -2.40
C PHE A 69 3.71 28.96 -1.13
N SER A 70 3.16 30.01 -0.51
CA SER A 70 3.64 30.53 0.78
C SER A 70 3.54 29.48 1.89
N LEU A 71 2.45 28.73 1.97
CA LEU A 71 2.32 27.63 2.95
C LEU A 71 3.42 26.56 2.75
N VAL A 72 3.72 26.20 1.51
CA VAL A 72 4.80 25.25 1.20
C VAL A 72 6.15 25.84 1.65
N LYS A 73 6.44 27.10 1.33
CA LYS A 73 7.69 27.80 1.72
C LYS A 73 7.85 27.85 3.24
N GLU A 74 6.83 28.31 3.94
CA GLU A 74 6.81 28.44 5.40
C GLU A 74 7.14 27.11 6.08
N LYS A 75 6.62 25.99 5.58
CA LYS A 75 6.89 24.66 6.14
C LYS A 75 8.38 24.31 6.04
N TYR A 76 9.00 24.46 4.90
CA TYR A 76 10.43 24.16 4.72
C TYR A 76 11.32 25.19 5.43
N GLN A 77 10.96 26.47 5.41
CA GLN A 77 11.68 27.52 6.16
C GLN A 77 11.66 27.22 7.66
N ARG A 78 10.51 26.79 8.23
CA ARG A 78 10.39 26.40 9.63
C ARG A 78 11.29 25.21 9.96
N ILE A 79 11.27 24.14 9.15
CA ILE A 79 12.12 22.95 9.37
C ILE A 79 13.60 23.34 9.27
N CYS A 80 14.01 24.00 8.20
CA CYS A 80 15.41 24.38 7.98
C CYS A 80 15.92 25.38 9.03
N GLY A 81 15.11 26.37 9.40
CA GLY A 81 15.45 27.33 10.45
C GLY A 81 15.63 26.68 11.81
N SER A 82 14.73 25.75 12.18
CA SER A 82 14.80 25.04 13.46
C SER A 82 15.98 24.06 13.56
N LEU A 83 16.47 23.55 12.43
CA LEU A 83 17.65 22.68 12.32
C LEU A 83 18.93 23.43 11.99
N ALA A 84 18.88 24.76 11.83
CA ALA A 84 19.99 25.63 11.44
C ALA A 84 20.71 25.17 10.16
N LEU A 85 19.95 24.72 9.16
CA LEU A 85 20.49 24.25 7.88
C LEU A 85 21.01 25.46 7.05
N LYS A 86 22.10 25.22 6.32
CA LYS A 86 22.74 26.25 5.48
C LYS A 86 22.25 26.26 4.03
N ILE A 87 21.26 25.43 3.70
CA ILE A 87 20.67 25.38 2.37
C ILE A 87 20.06 26.74 2.01
N ASP A 88 20.33 27.22 0.81
CA ASP A 88 19.72 28.42 0.25
C ASP A 88 18.32 28.10 -0.29
N LEU A 89 17.32 28.06 0.61
CA LEU A 89 15.93 27.80 0.23
C LEU A 89 15.35 28.88 -0.66
N GLU A 90 15.78 30.14 -0.54
CA GLU A 90 15.25 31.22 -1.39
C GLU A 90 15.61 31.01 -2.86
N LYS A 91 16.82 30.52 -3.11
CA LYS A 91 17.25 30.14 -4.46
C LYS A 91 16.41 28.98 -5.01
N GLU A 92 16.15 27.95 -4.18
CA GLU A 92 15.30 26.82 -4.58
C GLU A 92 13.86 27.27 -4.88
N PHE A 93 13.28 28.12 -4.01
CA PHE A 93 11.94 28.67 -4.23
C PHE A 93 11.85 29.59 -5.45
N ALA A 94 12.87 30.39 -5.70
CA ALA A 94 12.92 31.25 -6.90
C ALA A 94 12.92 30.41 -8.19
N SER A 95 13.72 29.34 -8.23
CA SER A 95 13.75 28.41 -9.37
C SER A 95 12.41 27.68 -9.56
N ILE A 96 11.77 27.25 -8.46
CA ILE A 96 10.45 26.63 -8.55
C ILE A 96 9.41 27.63 -9.05
N LYS A 97 9.41 28.86 -8.52
CA LYS A 97 8.49 29.92 -8.93
C LYS A 97 8.61 30.26 -10.42
N GLU A 98 9.82 30.35 -10.93
CA GLU A 98 10.04 30.58 -12.37
C GLU A 98 9.34 29.50 -13.22
N MET A 99 9.42 28.25 -12.81
CA MET A 99 8.73 27.15 -13.49
C MET A 99 7.21 27.21 -13.33
N LEU A 100 6.70 27.63 -12.16
CA LEU A 100 5.26 27.81 -11.95
C LEU A 100 4.70 28.92 -12.86
N ASP A 101 5.41 30.02 -13.00
CA ASP A 101 5.02 31.16 -13.84
C ASP A 101 5.01 30.77 -15.33
N THR A 102 5.76 29.74 -15.74
CA THR A 102 5.75 29.19 -17.10
C THR A 102 4.76 28.02 -17.29
N HIS A 103 3.84 27.80 -16.37
CA HIS A 103 2.85 26.72 -16.41
C HIS A 103 3.50 25.33 -16.53
N ALA A 104 4.47 25.05 -15.67
CA ALA A 104 5.13 23.75 -15.62
C ALA A 104 4.11 22.57 -15.50
N PRO A 105 4.43 21.41 -16.08
CA PRO A 105 3.59 20.22 -15.96
C PRO A 105 3.33 19.81 -14.50
N VAL A 106 2.17 19.20 -14.24
CA VAL A 106 1.78 18.73 -12.89
C VAL A 106 2.87 17.88 -12.25
N ASP A 107 3.49 16.98 -13.02
CA ASP A 107 4.53 16.07 -12.53
C ASP A 107 5.76 16.82 -11.99
N TYR A 108 6.14 17.91 -12.64
CA TYR A 108 7.19 18.80 -12.12
C TYR A 108 6.75 19.42 -10.79
N ILE A 109 5.56 20.02 -10.75
CA ILE A 109 5.06 20.75 -9.58
C ILE A 109 5.01 19.84 -8.36
N VAL A 110 4.33 18.69 -8.47
CA VAL A 110 4.12 17.79 -7.34
C VAL A 110 5.42 17.11 -6.87
N SER A 111 6.38 16.88 -7.76
CA SER A 111 7.69 16.33 -7.41
C SER A 111 8.54 17.23 -6.50
N ARG A 112 8.21 18.53 -6.42
CA ARG A 112 9.00 19.50 -5.64
C ARG A 112 8.91 19.26 -4.14
N GLY A 113 7.87 18.56 -3.66
CA GLY A 113 7.75 18.18 -2.26
C GLY A 113 8.90 17.25 -1.83
N GLU A 114 9.06 16.13 -2.52
CA GLU A 114 10.14 15.18 -2.28
C GLU A 114 11.51 15.78 -2.54
N TYR A 115 11.64 16.60 -3.61
CA TYR A 115 12.86 17.30 -3.93
C TYR A 115 13.35 18.19 -2.78
N LEU A 116 12.49 19.08 -2.26
CA LEU A 116 12.83 19.98 -1.17
C LEU A 116 13.14 19.22 0.12
N THR A 117 12.35 18.18 0.45
CA THR A 117 12.61 17.34 1.61
C THR A 117 13.98 16.67 1.51
N ALA A 118 14.31 16.10 0.34
CA ALA A 118 15.60 15.44 0.14
C ALA A 118 16.78 16.43 0.19
N ARG A 119 16.62 17.64 -0.30
CA ARG A 119 17.63 18.70 -0.19
C ARG A 119 17.92 19.04 1.27
N CYS A 120 16.86 19.28 2.06
CA CYS A 120 16.98 19.55 3.49
C CYS A 120 17.59 18.37 4.26
N MET A 121 17.13 17.15 3.99
CA MET A 121 17.62 15.95 4.66
C MET A 121 19.09 15.66 4.30
N ALA A 122 19.49 15.85 3.05
CA ALA A 122 20.89 15.67 2.63
C ALA A 122 21.84 16.62 3.38
N GLU A 123 21.48 17.89 3.49
CA GLU A 123 22.25 18.86 4.27
C GLU A 123 22.32 18.45 5.75
N TYR A 124 21.17 18.07 6.35
CA TYR A 124 21.11 17.69 7.76
C TYR A 124 21.92 16.44 8.11
N LEU A 125 21.97 15.47 7.20
CA LEU A 125 22.76 14.23 7.36
C LEU A 125 24.23 14.39 6.95
N GLY A 126 24.62 15.49 6.32
CA GLY A 126 25.94 15.63 5.68
C GLY A 126 26.14 14.62 4.56
N ALA A 127 25.04 14.17 3.94
CA ALA A 127 25.02 13.20 2.84
C ALA A 127 24.97 13.90 1.50
N LYS A 128 25.30 13.18 0.42
CA LYS A 128 25.14 13.74 -0.94
C LYS A 128 23.67 13.73 -1.35
N PHE A 129 23.17 14.84 -1.84
CA PHE A 129 21.90 14.88 -2.57
C PHE A 129 22.10 14.28 -3.97
N LEU A 130 21.16 13.43 -4.37
CA LEU A 130 21.12 12.83 -5.70
C LEU A 130 19.68 12.95 -6.25
N ASP A 131 19.50 13.81 -7.25
CA ASP A 131 18.15 14.06 -7.80
C ASP A 131 17.61 12.79 -8.47
N ALA A 132 16.37 12.43 -8.14
CA ALA A 132 15.72 11.25 -8.71
C ALA A 132 15.59 11.32 -10.24
N LYS A 133 15.44 12.50 -10.84
CA LYS A 133 15.42 12.66 -12.31
C LYS A 133 16.70 12.19 -13.00
N ASP A 134 17.84 12.25 -12.30
CA ASP A 134 19.14 11.85 -12.84
C ASP A 134 19.42 10.35 -12.66
N VAL A 135 18.64 9.69 -11.77
CA VAL A 135 18.79 8.28 -11.41
C VAL A 135 17.67 7.43 -11.99
N ILE A 136 16.43 7.77 -11.66
CA ILE A 136 15.24 6.97 -12.00
C ILE A 136 14.82 7.30 -13.44
N ALA A 137 14.87 6.30 -14.31
CA ALA A 137 14.54 6.44 -15.71
C ALA A 137 13.27 5.66 -16.06
N PHE A 138 12.38 6.33 -16.80
CA PHE A 138 11.21 5.70 -17.41
C PHE A 138 11.45 5.47 -18.90
N LYS A 139 10.77 4.48 -19.46
CA LYS A 139 10.54 4.33 -20.90
C LYS A 139 9.36 5.23 -21.33
N TYR A 140 9.19 5.45 -22.63
CA TYR A 140 8.05 6.25 -23.14
C TYR A 140 6.67 5.62 -22.87
N ASN A 141 6.59 4.30 -22.68
CA ASN A 141 5.35 3.62 -22.31
C ASN A 141 4.99 3.73 -20.82
N GLY A 142 5.86 4.37 -20.03
CA GLY A 142 5.67 4.57 -18.59
C GLY A 142 6.30 3.50 -17.69
N ASP A 143 6.86 2.44 -18.25
CA ASP A 143 7.60 1.43 -17.50
C ASP A 143 8.96 1.96 -17.03
N PHE A 144 9.51 1.35 -15.98
CA PHE A 144 10.86 1.65 -15.51
C PHE A 144 11.91 1.03 -16.43
N ASP A 145 12.95 1.79 -16.74
CA ASP A 145 14.13 1.32 -17.47
C ASP A 145 15.23 0.92 -16.48
N PHE A 146 15.16 -0.31 -15.98
CA PHE A 146 16.11 -0.82 -14.98
C PHE A 146 17.57 -0.80 -15.44
N GLU A 147 17.84 -1.03 -16.73
CA GLU A 147 19.19 -0.98 -17.28
C GLU A 147 19.73 0.45 -17.25
N LYS A 148 18.91 1.41 -17.65
CA LYS A 148 19.28 2.82 -17.63
C LYS A 148 19.48 3.33 -16.20
N ILE A 149 18.62 2.92 -15.26
CA ILE A 149 18.76 3.26 -13.84
C ILE A 149 20.09 2.73 -13.30
N LYS A 150 20.45 1.49 -13.62
CA LYS A 150 21.74 0.91 -13.22
C LYS A 150 22.92 1.71 -13.77
N GLN A 151 22.92 2.00 -15.06
CA GLN A 151 23.96 2.82 -15.69
C GLN A 151 24.09 4.21 -15.05
N ASN A 152 22.96 4.83 -14.70
CA ASN A 152 22.96 6.12 -14.03
C ASN A 152 23.58 6.02 -12.63
N LEU A 153 23.20 5.02 -11.84
CA LEU A 153 23.79 4.79 -10.51
C LEU A 153 25.28 4.50 -10.58
N ASP A 154 25.71 3.61 -11.47
CA ASP A 154 27.12 3.26 -11.64
C ASP A 154 27.99 4.48 -11.97
N ARG A 155 27.42 5.46 -12.69
CA ARG A 155 28.10 6.71 -13.06
C ARG A 155 28.13 7.75 -11.93
N LEU A 156 27.04 7.84 -11.12
CA LEU A 156 26.82 8.97 -10.20
C LEU A 156 27.20 8.66 -8.75
N VAL A 157 27.29 7.37 -8.40
CA VAL A 157 27.38 6.92 -7.00
C VAL A 157 28.78 6.40 -6.69
N ASP A 158 29.32 6.91 -5.58
CA ASP A 158 30.47 6.34 -4.87
C ASP A 158 29.95 5.53 -3.66
N MET A 159 30.08 4.23 -3.67
CA MET A 159 29.55 3.33 -2.63
C MET A 159 30.12 3.57 -1.23
N ASN A 160 31.18 4.39 -1.10
CA ASN A 160 31.71 4.79 0.21
C ASN A 160 30.92 5.95 0.85
N ARG A 161 29.99 6.56 0.13
CA ARG A 161 29.22 7.71 0.59
C ARG A 161 27.77 7.35 0.88
N LYS A 162 27.08 8.22 1.66
CA LYS A 162 25.64 8.18 1.85
C LYS A 162 24.96 9.15 0.87
N TYR A 163 23.81 8.74 0.37
CA TYR A 163 23.00 9.52 -0.57
C TYR A 163 21.59 9.71 -0.07
N VAL A 164 21.05 10.91 -0.22
CA VAL A 164 19.64 11.19 -0.04
C VAL A 164 19.01 11.42 -1.41
N ILE A 165 17.95 10.67 -1.70
CA ILE A 165 17.27 10.65 -2.98
C ILE A 165 15.80 10.99 -2.75
N PRO A 166 15.23 11.97 -3.48
CA PRO A 166 13.80 12.18 -3.42
C PRO A 166 13.07 10.96 -4.00
N GLY A 167 12.01 10.52 -3.33
CA GLY A 167 11.15 9.48 -3.87
C GLY A 167 10.16 9.99 -4.90
N PHE A 168 9.26 9.12 -5.38
CA PHE A 168 8.04 9.44 -6.12
C PHE A 168 8.19 9.84 -7.59
N TYR A 169 9.34 10.26 -8.08
CA TYR A 169 9.52 10.69 -9.47
C TYR A 169 10.82 10.19 -10.10
N GLY A 170 10.91 10.36 -11.41
CA GLY A 170 12.10 10.13 -12.25
C GLY A 170 11.99 10.95 -13.51
N ALA A 171 12.69 10.57 -14.58
CA ALA A 171 12.66 11.25 -15.85
C ALA A 171 12.32 10.31 -17.02
N LEU A 172 11.56 10.85 -17.98
CA LEU A 172 11.36 10.28 -19.31
C LEU A 172 12.65 10.42 -20.15
N PRO A 173 12.80 9.69 -21.28
CA PRO A 173 13.97 9.81 -22.14
C PRO A 173 14.22 11.23 -22.70
N ASN A 174 13.20 12.05 -22.79
CA ASN A 174 13.30 13.47 -23.20
C ASN A 174 13.70 14.42 -22.04
N GLY A 175 13.95 13.88 -20.84
CA GLY A 175 14.32 14.64 -19.65
C GLY A 175 13.15 15.26 -18.88
N GLN A 176 11.92 15.09 -19.33
CA GLN A 176 10.74 15.55 -18.58
C GLN A 176 10.56 14.73 -17.31
N ILE A 177 10.24 15.40 -16.22
CA ILE A 177 9.89 14.72 -14.97
C ILE A 177 8.58 13.96 -15.15
N LYS A 178 8.56 12.73 -14.64
CA LYS A 178 7.39 11.88 -14.54
C LYS A 178 7.26 11.39 -13.12
N VAL A 179 6.07 11.58 -12.54
CA VAL A 179 5.74 11.03 -11.20
C VAL A 179 5.22 9.61 -11.31
N MET A 180 5.40 8.87 -10.24
CA MET A 180 4.88 7.51 -10.06
C MET A 180 3.44 7.56 -9.56
N SER A 181 2.75 6.43 -9.59
CA SER A 181 1.46 6.22 -8.93
C SER A 181 1.56 6.35 -7.41
N ARG A 182 0.47 6.06 -6.70
CA ARG A 182 0.47 6.01 -5.23
C ARG A 182 1.57 5.08 -4.70
N GLY A 183 2.18 5.46 -3.59
CA GLY A 183 3.30 4.72 -3.02
C GLY A 183 4.65 4.94 -3.75
N GLY A 184 4.76 5.99 -4.56
CA GLY A 184 5.92 6.21 -5.43
C GLY A 184 7.26 6.30 -4.71
N SER A 185 7.29 6.80 -3.46
CA SER A 185 8.53 6.78 -2.67
C SER A 185 8.93 5.37 -2.24
N ASP A 186 7.94 4.49 -1.97
CA ASP A 186 8.18 3.06 -1.69
C ASP A 186 8.72 2.36 -2.93
N ILE A 187 8.16 2.68 -4.10
CA ILE A 187 8.62 2.17 -5.40
C ILE A 187 10.07 2.61 -5.66
N THR A 188 10.40 3.88 -5.41
CA THR A 188 11.77 4.39 -5.57
C THR A 188 12.75 3.61 -4.68
N GLY A 189 12.43 3.40 -3.40
CA GLY A 189 13.25 2.62 -2.47
C GLY A 189 13.43 1.18 -2.93
N SER A 190 12.36 0.54 -3.37
CA SER A 190 12.35 -0.83 -3.88
C SER A 190 13.20 -0.99 -5.16
N ILE A 191 13.10 -0.05 -6.11
CA ILE A 191 13.94 -0.03 -7.32
C ILE A 191 15.41 0.10 -6.95
N LEU A 192 15.75 1.05 -6.06
CA LEU A 192 17.14 1.23 -5.61
C LEU A 192 17.67 -0.02 -4.91
N ALA A 193 16.86 -0.65 -4.05
CA ALA A 193 17.23 -1.89 -3.39
C ALA A 193 17.51 -3.01 -4.41
N ASN A 194 16.66 -3.16 -5.43
CA ASN A 194 16.87 -4.12 -6.51
C ASN A 194 18.16 -3.86 -7.29
N ILE A 195 18.38 -2.61 -7.74
CA ILE A 195 19.53 -2.27 -8.59
C ILE A 195 20.86 -2.40 -7.84
N THR A 196 20.86 -2.11 -6.55
CA THR A 196 22.07 -2.13 -5.72
C THR A 196 22.31 -3.45 -5.02
N ASP A 197 21.51 -4.48 -5.29
CA ASP A 197 21.55 -5.79 -4.62
C ASP A 197 21.60 -5.63 -3.08
N ALA A 198 20.66 -4.82 -2.55
CA ALA A 198 20.59 -4.54 -1.13
C ALA A 198 20.30 -5.82 -0.32
N GLU A 199 20.88 -5.91 0.87
CA GLU A 199 20.60 -7.00 1.82
C GLU A 199 19.18 -6.94 2.34
N VAL A 200 18.67 -5.69 2.52
CA VAL A 200 17.31 -5.42 3.00
C VAL A 200 16.84 -4.06 2.48
N TYR A 201 15.56 -3.96 2.21
CA TYR A 201 14.86 -2.70 1.97
C TYR A 201 14.07 -2.31 3.23
N GLU A 202 14.51 -1.30 3.96
CA GLU A 202 13.82 -0.76 5.13
C GLU A 202 12.79 0.27 4.70
N ASN A 203 11.53 0.07 5.11
CA ASN A 203 10.45 1.04 4.95
C ASN A 203 10.05 1.59 6.33
N TRP A 204 10.55 2.78 6.63
CA TRP A 204 10.29 3.52 7.86
C TRP A 204 9.01 4.36 7.74
N THR A 205 8.06 4.10 8.60
CA THR A 205 6.73 4.71 8.65
C THR A 205 6.35 5.08 10.09
N ASP A 206 5.08 5.39 10.36
CA ASP A 206 4.53 5.72 11.67
C ASP A 206 3.83 4.55 12.38
N VAL A 207 3.87 3.36 11.78
CA VAL A 207 3.32 2.13 12.37
C VAL A 207 4.42 1.11 12.64
N SER A 208 4.27 0.35 13.74
CA SER A 208 5.27 -0.63 14.21
C SER A 208 5.08 -1.99 13.51
N GLY A 209 5.24 -2.03 12.17
CA GLY A 209 5.06 -3.23 11.38
C GLY A 209 3.61 -3.52 11.01
N ILE A 210 3.31 -4.77 10.65
CA ILE A 210 1.99 -5.24 10.26
C ILE A 210 1.34 -5.95 11.46
N LEU A 211 0.09 -5.62 11.71
CA LEU A 211 -0.67 -6.21 12.81
C LEU A 211 -1.53 -7.38 12.30
N VAL A 212 -1.74 -8.36 13.16
CA VAL A 212 -2.57 -9.54 12.86
C VAL A 212 -4.01 -9.16 12.55
N ALA A 213 -4.54 -8.10 13.16
CA ALA A 213 -5.88 -7.57 12.93
C ALA A 213 -5.91 -6.04 13.03
N ASP A 214 -7.01 -5.44 12.61
CA ASP A 214 -7.22 -3.99 12.68
C ASP A 214 -7.30 -3.51 14.13
N PRO A 215 -6.43 -2.57 14.57
CA PRO A 215 -6.43 -2.04 15.94
C PRO A 215 -7.71 -1.25 16.30
N ARG A 216 -8.54 -0.91 15.32
CA ARG A 216 -9.86 -0.31 15.56
C ARG A 216 -10.91 -1.34 15.99
N ILE A 217 -10.63 -2.65 15.79
CA ILE A 217 -11.54 -3.76 16.10
C ILE A 217 -11.02 -4.57 17.29
N ILE A 218 -9.70 -4.81 17.32
CA ILE A 218 -9.02 -5.56 18.37
C ILE A 218 -8.12 -4.61 19.15
N ASP A 219 -8.29 -4.56 20.46
CA ASP A 219 -7.42 -3.76 21.31
C ASP A 219 -6.02 -4.38 21.39
N ASN A 220 -4.99 -3.60 21.04
CA ASN A 220 -3.59 -4.02 21.06
C ASN A 220 -3.32 -5.34 20.31
N PRO A 221 -3.69 -5.45 19.01
CA PRO A 221 -3.49 -6.66 18.27
C PRO A 221 -2.00 -6.99 18.13
N GLN A 222 -1.69 -8.27 18.02
CA GLN A 222 -0.31 -8.72 17.89
C GLN A 222 0.32 -8.21 16.60
N GLN A 223 1.61 -7.94 16.65
CA GLN A 223 2.43 -7.67 15.50
C GLN A 223 2.84 -8.99 14.83
N ILE A 224 2.82 -9.00 13.50
CA ILE A 224 3.32 -10.10 12.67
C ILE A 224 4.83 -9.93 12.52
N PRO A 225 5.67 -10.84 13.05
CA PRO A 225 7.12 -10.70 12.92
C PRO A 225 7.61 -10.91 11.48
N VAL A 226 7.07 -11.93 10.81
CA VAL A 226 7.45 -12.31 9.45
C VAL A 226 6.22 -12.74 8.66
N ILE A 227 6.08 -12.20 7.44
CA ILE A 227 4.96 -12.50 6.53
C ILE A 227 5.49 -12.73 5.12
N THR A 228 4.86 -13.63 4.36
CA THR A 228 5.19 -13.81 2.95
C THR A 228 4.55 -12.72 2.08
N TYR A 229 5.13 -12.45 0.90
CA TYR A 229 4.51 -11.55 -0.07
C TYR A 229 3.09 -11.98 -0.46
N SER A 230 2.84 -13.28 -0.54
CA SER A 230 1.53 -13.81 -0.89
C SER A 230 0.50 -13.59 0.22
N GLU A 231 0.87 -13.79 1.48
CA GLU A 231 0.02 -13.49 2.64
C GLU A 231 -0.28 -11.98 2.74
N LEU A 232 0.76 -11.14 2.60
CA LEU A 232 0.58 -9.68 2.60
C LEU A 232 -0.40 -9.24 1.52
N ARG A 233 -0.27 -9.77 0.30
CA ARG A 233 -1.18 -9.46 -0.80
C ARG A 233 -2.62 -9.89 -0.50
N GLY A 234 -2.80 -11.07 0.11
CA GLY A 234 -4.12 -11.54 0.56
C GLY A 234 -4.75 -10.59 1.59
N MET A 235 -3.96 -10.12 2.56
CA MET A 235 -4.41 -9.14 3.55
C MET A 235 -4.69 -7.77 2.93
N SER A 236 -3.81 -7.27 2.06
CA SER A 236 -3.94 -5.94 1.44
C SER A 236 -5.17 -5.86 0.54
N TYR A 237 -5.49 -6.91 -0.21
CA TYR A 237 -6.67 -6.99 -1.05
C TYR A 237 -7.97 -6.77 -0.25
N MET A 238 -8.03 -7.31 0.97
CA MET A 238 -9.19 -7.20 1.86
C MET A 238 -9.10 -6.02 2.85
N GLY A 239 -8.17 -5.07 2.68
CA GLY A 239 -8.19 -3.80 3.39
C GLY A 239 -7.02 -3.47 4.31
N ALA A 240 -6.06 -4.36 4.50
CA ALA A 240 -4.83 -4.05 5.24
C ALA A 240 -3.86 -3.24 4.35
N ASN A 241 -4.03 -1.93 4.30
CA ASN A 241 -3.19 -1.04 3.49
C ASN A 241 -1.87 -0.72 4.20
N VAL A 242 -0.87 -1.59 4.09
CA VAL A 242 0.46 -1.35 4.68
C VAL A 242 1.48 -0.94 3.62
N LEU A 243 1.44 -1.57 2.44
CA LEU A 243 2.38 -1.32 1.36
C LEU A 243 1.67 -1.47 0.00
N HIS A 244 2.00 -0.61 -0.95
CA HIS A 244 1.43 -0.70 -2.31
C HIS A 244 2.08 -1.85 -3.09
N ASP A 245 1.28 -2.63 -3.84
CA ASP A 245 1.76 -3.80 -4.59
C ASP A 245 2.91 -3.47 -5.55
N ASP A 246 2.86 -2.30 -6.20
CA ASP A 246 3.92 -1.85 -7.12
C ASP A 246 5.29 -1.69 -6.45
N ALA A 247 5.30 -1.40 -5.13
CA ALA A 247 6.54 -1.28 -4.37
C ALA A 247 7.18 -2.65 -4.04
N ILE A 248 6.39 -3.71 -4.07
CA ILE A 248 6.86 -5.07 -3.77
C ILE A 248 7.59 -5.68 -4.98
N PHE A 249 7.10 -5.42 -6.19
CA PHE A 249 7.55 -6.10 -7.40
C PHE A 249 9.06 -6.03 -7.68
N PRO A 250 9.74 -4.85 -7.56
CA PRO A 250 11.18 -4.79 -7.81
C PRO A 250 12.01 -5.66 -6.86
N VAL A 251 11.78 -5.59 -5.55
CA VAL A 251 12.55 -6.33 -4.54
C VAL A 251 12.26 -7.83 -4.57
N ARG A 252 11.01 -8.22 -4.84
CA ARG A 252 10.62 -9.62 -4.94
C ARG A 252 11.38 -10.37 -6.03
N LYS A 253 11.68 -9.73 -7.17
CA LYS A 253 12.45 -10.34 -8.25
C LYS A 253 13.82 -10.86 -7.83
N LYS A 254 14.40 -10.28 -6.78
CA LYS A 254 15.73 -10.65 -6.25
C LYS A 254 15.66 -11.25 -4.85
N ASN A 255 14.48 -11.57 -4.36
CA ASN A 255 14.24 -12.07 -3.00
C ASN A 255 14.85 -11.18 -1.91
N ILE A 256 14.83 -9.85 -2.11
CA ILE A 256 15.31 -8.89 -1.13
C ILE A 256 14.20 -8.67 -0.12
N PRO A 257 14.40 -8.96 1.18
CA PRO A 257 13.37 -8.75 2.19
C PRO A 257 13.05 -7.26 2.37
N ILE A 258 11.76 -6.97 2.60
CA ILE A 258 11.30 -5.65 3.04
C ILE A 258 11.15 -5.69 4.55
N HIS A 259 11.64 -4.68 5.24
CA HIS A 259 11.50 -4.52 6.68
C HIS A 259 10.67 -3.28 6.99
N ILE A 260 9.46 -3.46 7.51
CA ILE A 260 8.56 -2.37 7.93
C ILE A 260 8.92 -1.97 9.35
N LEU A 261 9.27 -0.70 9.55
CA LEU A 261 9.81 -0.18 10.80
C LEU A 261 9.12 1.14 11.20
N ASN A 262 9.02 1.39 12.51
CA ASN A 262 8.45 2.62 13.04
C ASN A 262 9.54 3.66 13.35
N THR A 263 9.46 4.81 12.68
CA THR A 263 10.38 5.94 12.95
C THR A 263 10.24 6.48 14.38
N ASN A 264 9.05 6.35 14.98
CA ASN A 264 8.77 6.80 16.33
C ASN A 264 9.22 5.80 17.41
N GLU A 265 9.35 4.52 17.03
CA GLU A 265 9.75 3.41 17.91
C GLU A 265 10.86 2.58 17.26
N PRO A 266 12.07 3.13 17.06
CA PRO A 266 13.13 2.45 16.31
C PRO A 266 13.68 1.19 17.00
N GLY A 267 13.33 0.96 18.27
CA GLY A 267 13.62 -0.27 19.00
C GLY A 267 12.62 -1.38 18.80
N ASN A 268 11.47 -1.10 18.16
CA ASN A 268 10.49 -2.13 17.81
C ASN A 268 11.02 -3.01 16.66
N PRO A 269 10.91 -4.35 16.75
CA PRO A 269 11.47 -5.26 15.75
C PRO A 269 10.80 -5.14 14.36
N GLY A 270 9.62 -4.54 14.25
CA GLY A 270 8.93 -4.39 12.97
C GLY A 270 8.44 -5.71 12.37
N THR A 271 8.15 -5.69 11.07
CA THR A 271 7.72 -6.87 10.30
C THR A 271 8.62 -7.08 9.10
N PHE A 272 9.14 -8.30 8.92
CA PHE A 272 9.81 -8.70 7.69
C PHE A 272 8.82 -9.27 6.67
N ILE A 273 8.92 -8.82 5.43
CA ILE A 273 8.17 -9.35 4.29
C ILE A 273 9.19 -10.02 3.36
N GLN A 274 9.03 -11.32 3.09
CA GLN A 274 9.96 -12.11 2.28
C GLN A 274 9.23 -13.28 1.60
N ASP A 275 9.83 -13.91 0.59
CA ASP A 275 9.21 -15.05 -0.09
C ASP A 275 9.29 -16.35 0.73
N ASP A 276 10.41 -16.59 1.43
CA ASP A 276 10.63 -17.81 2.21
C ASP A 276 10.70 -17.51 3.70
N CYS A 277 9.79 -18.13 4.46
CA CYS A 277 9.72 -18.05 5.91
C CYS A 277 10.15 -19.35 6.61
N GLN A 278 10.70 -20.36 5.89
CA GLN A 278 10.98 -21.70 6.44
C GLN A 278 11.94 -21.67 7.64
N GLU A 279 12.98 -20.84 7.59
CA GLU A 279 13.91 -20.73 8.73
C GLU A 279 13.24 -20.15 9.97
N TYR A 280 12.41 -19.14 9.79
CA TYR A 280 11.62 -18.55 10.87
C TYR A 280 10.62 -19.58 11.44
N ASP A 281 9.90 -20.29 10.57
CA ASP A 281 8.88 -21.27 10.97
C ASP A 281 9.51 -22.48 11.70
N LYS A 282 10.69 -22.93 11.29
CA LYS A 282 11.44 -24.00 12.00
C LYS A 282 11.84 -23.59 13.41
N ALA A 283 12.18 -22.32 13.61
CA ALA A 283 12.63 -21.81 14.90
C ALA A 283 11.48 -21.47 15.85
N ASN A 284 10.33 -21.01 15.33
CA ASN A 284 9.24 -20.41 16.12
C ASN A 284 7.91 -21.16 15.97
N GLY A 285 7.83 -22.20 15.12
CA GLY A 285 6.58 -22.83 14.72
C GLY A 285 5.84 -22.04 13.63
N THR A 286 4.96 -22.72 12.91
CA THR A 286 4.13 -22.10 11.88
C THR A 286 2.74 -21.84 12.45
N SER A 287 2.34 -20.58 12.61
CA SER A 287 0.98 -20.25 13.03
C SER A 287 -0.03 -20.62 11.94
N THR A 288 -1.18 -21.16 12.34
CA THR A 288 -2.28 -21.47 11.42
C THR A 288 -2.82 -20.21 10.75
N VAL A 289 -2.96 -19.13 11.52
CA VAL A 289 -3.46 -17.82 11.06
C VAL A 289 -2.35 -16.77 11.23
N THR A 290 -1.95 -16.14 10.14
CA THR A 290 -0.97 -15.05 10.13
C THR A 290 -1.65 -13.69 10.27
N GLY A 291 -2.83 -13.51 9.65
CA GLY A 291 -3.55 -12.24 9.71
C GLY A 291 -5.04 -12.38 9.42
N ILE A 292 -5.81 -11.45 9.99
CA ILE A 292 -7.25 -11.35 9.84
C ILE A 292 -7.59 -9.94 9.39
N THR A 293 -8.24 -9.82 8.24
CA THR A 293 -8.61 -8.53 7.67
C THR A 293 -10.02 -8.61 7.09
N GLY A 294 -10.61 -7.46 6.80
CA GLY A 294 -11.92 -7.48 6.17
C GLY A 294 -12.38 -6.10 5.79
N ARG A 295 -13.44 -6.08 5.02
CA ARG A 295 -14.06 -4.84 4.54
C ARG A 295 -15.58 -5.00 4.55
N ARG A 296 -16.25 -3.92 4.92
CA ARG A 296 -17.72 -3.82 4.95
C ARG A 296 -18.24 -3.28 3.61
N ASP A 297 -19.55 -3.27 3.52
CA ASP A 297 -20.29 -2.59 2.45
C ASP A 297 -20.04 -3.20 1.06
N TYR A 298 -20.24 -4.50 0.98
CA TYR A 298 -20.38 -5.22 -0.28
C TYR A 298 -21.84 -5.45 -0.62
N ALA A 299 -22.09 -5.73 -1.89
CA ALA A 299 -23.38 -6.17 -2.41
C ALA A 299 -23.20 -7.43 -3.24
N SER A 300 -24.19 -8.31 -3.23
CA SER A 300 -24.22 -9.53 -4.01
C SER A 300 -25.43 -9.55 -4.96
N PHE A 301 -25.17 -9.88 -6.23
CA PHE A 301 -26.17 -10.17 -7.25
C PHE A 301 -26.24 -11.68 -7.42
N THR A 302 -27.30 -12.31 -6.92
CA THR A 302 -27.51 -13.73 -7.05
C THR A 302 -28.46 -14.00 -8.20
N VAL A 303 -27.98 -14.74 -9.20
CA VAL A 303 -28.68 -15.09 -10.43
C VAL A 303 -28.92 -16.60 -10.42
N VAL A 304 -30.17 -17.02 -10.40
CA VAL A 304 -30.58 -18.43 -10.49
C VAL A 304 -31.17 -18.68 -11.85
N LYS A 305 -30.65 -19.66 -12.57
CA LYS A 305 -31.19 -20.07 -13.86
C LYS A 305 -31.03 -21.57 -14.07
N SER A 306 -32.15 -22.25 -14.18
CA SER A 306 -32.21 -23.70 -14.45
C SER A 306 -31.45 -24.06 -15.70
N HIS A 307 -30.66 -25.14 -15.62
CA HIS A 307 -29.84 -25.66 -16.74
C HIS A 307 -28.71 -24.73 -17.22
N SER A 308 -28.39 -23.64 -16.48
CA SER A 308 -27.33 -22.71 -16.84
C SER A 308 -25.95 -23.36 -16.84
N SER A 309 -25.74 -24.41 -16.05
CA SER A 309 -24.50 -25.20 -16.03
C SER A 309 -24.13 -25.83 -17.36
N THR A 310 -25.12 -26.08 -18.26
CA THR A 310 -24.92 -26.59 -19.60
C THR A 310 -24.85 -25.50 -20.66
N GLU A 311 -25.16 -24.27 -20.32
CA GLU A 311 -25.16 -23.12 -21.23
C GLU A 311 -23.77 -22.50 -21.37
N VAL A 312 -23.10 -22.76 -22.49
CA VAL A 312 -21.77 -22.23 -22.76
C VAL A 312 -21.80 -20.71 -22.82
N GLY A 313 -20.93 -20.08 -22.01
CA GLY A 313 -20.76 -18.63 -21.99
C GLY A 313 -21.75 -17.86 -21.12
N PHE A 314 -22.61 -18.52 -20.33
CA PHE A 314 -23.51 -17.84 -19.40
C PHE A 314 -22.75 -16.92 -18.43
N LEU A 315 -21.75 -17.45 -17.74
CA LEU A 315 -20.90 -16.67 -16.81
C LEU A 315 -20.23 -15.49 -17.53
N ARG A 316 -19.70 -15.68 -18.73
CA ARG A 316 -19.07 -14.59 -19.50
C ARG A 316 -20.07 -13.45 -19.76
N ARG A 317 -21.31 -13.75 -20.14
CA ARG A 317 -22.33 -12.73 -20.39
C ARG A 317 -22.71 -12.01 -19.09
N LEU A 318 -22.83 -12.74 -17.98
CA LEU A 318 -23.11 -12.15 -16.67
C LEU A 318 -21.97 -11.17 -16.27
N LEU A 319 -20.72 -11.58 -16.37
CA LEU A 319 -19.58 -10.73 -16.00
C LEU A 319 -19.40 -9.55 -16.98
N PHE A 320 -19.72 -9.74 -18.25
CA PHE A 320 -19.67 -8.68 -19.26
C PHE A 320 -20.62 -7.51 -18.93
N ILE A 321 -21.76 -7.78 -18.32
CA ILE A 321 -22.67 -6.71 -17.86
C ILE A 321 -21.96 -5.80 -16.85
N PHE A 322 -21.20 -6.34 -15.88
CA PHE A 322 -20.46 -5.53 -14.92
C PHE A 322 -19.28 -4.80 -15.56
N GLU A 323 -18.63 -5.40 -16.55
CA GLU A 323 -17.54 -4.78 -17.31
C GLU A 323 -18.02 -3.50 -18.04
N GLU A 324 -19.21 -3.51 -18.64
CA GLU A 324 -19.79 -2.35 -19.32
C GLU A 324 -20.04 -1.15 -18.39
N TYR A 325 -20.27 -1.42 -17.10
CA TYR A 325 -20.38 -0.38 -16.06
C TYR A 325 -19.05 -0.08 -15.36
N HIS A 326 -17.94 -0.66 -15.83
CA HIS A 326 -16.60 -0.50 -15.23
C HIS A 326 -16.54 -0.90 -13.75
N ILE A 327 -17.30 -1.92 -13.35
CA ILE A 327 -17.37 -2.41 -11.98
C ILE A 327 -16.38 -3.56 -11.79
N SER A 328 -15.49 -3.39 -10.81
CA SER A 328 -14.59 -4.46 -10.36
C SER A 328 -15.36 -5.52 -9.58
N ILE A 329 -15.12 -6.78 -9.91
CA ILE A 329 -15.74 -7.93 -9.27
C ILE A 329 -14.78 -8.50 -8.22
N GLU A 330 -15.28 -8.68 -7.00
CA GLU A 330 -14.48 -9.18 -5.87
C GLU A 330 -14.49 -10.71 -5.79
N SER A 331 -15.63 -11.32 -6.04
CA SER A 331 -15.77 -12.78 -5.96
C SER A 331 -16.99 -13.26 -6.79
N VAL A 332 -16.91 -14.48 -7.28
CA VAL A 332 -18.01 -15.11 -8.02
C VAL A 332 -18.22 -16.55 -7.54
N PRO A 333 -18.88 -16.74 -6.39
CA PRO A 333 -19.34 -18.08 -5.99
C PRO A 333 -20.30 -18.67 -7.03
N ILE A 334 -20.06 -19.92 -7.40
CA ILE A 334 -20.84 -20.62 -8.41
C ILE A 334 -21.29 -21.97 -7.84
N THR A 335 -22.57 -22.29 -8.04
CA THR A 335 -23.14 -23.62 -7.85
C THR A 335 -23.75 -24.11 -9.16
N VAL A 336 -24.48 -25.24 -9.16
CA VAL A 336 -24.99 -25.85 -10.39
C VAL A 336 -25.82 -24.89 -11.26
N ASP A 337 -26.75 -24.17 -10.66
CA ASP A 337 -27.68 -23.26 -11.35
C ASP A 337 -27.70 -21.85 -10.74
N THR A 338 -26.73 -21.54 -9.88
CA THR A 338 -26.67 -20.23 -9.18
C THR A 338 -25.30 -19.59 -9.36
N PHE A 339 -25.31 -18.33 -9.73
CA PHE A 339 -24.13 -17.47 -9.88
C PHE A 339 -24.31 -16.24 -9.00
N THR A 340 -23.37 -16.02 -8.09
CA THR A 340 -23.40 -14.84 -7.24
C THR A 340 -22.21 -13.93 -7.58
N VAL A 341 -22.48 -12.70 -7.99
CA VAL A 341 -21.43 -11.70 -8.26
C VAL A 341 -21.36 -10.77 -7.08
N ILE A 342 -20.20 -10.70 -6.43
CA ILE A 342 -19.93 -9.84 -5.28
C ILE A 342 -19.12 -8.64 -5.72
N VAL A 343 -19.60 -7.45 -5.38
CA VAL A 343 -19.00 -6.16 -5.73
C VAL A 343 -19.02 -5.20 -4.55
N GLN A 344 -18.19 -4.16 -4.57
CA GLN A 344 -18.29 -3.09 -3.57
C GLN A 344 -19.60 -2.31 -3.75
N LYS A 345 -20.35 -2.10 -2.68
CA LYS A 345 -21.64 -1.41 -2.69
C LYS A 345 -21.55 -0.01 -3.28
N GLY A 346 -20.55 0.76 -2.91
CA GLY A 346 -20.32 2.11 -3.44
C GLY A 346 -20.13 2.18 -4.95
N ALA A 347 -19.61 1.11 -5.57
CA ALA A 347 -19.39 1.06 -7.02
C ALA A 347 -20.69 0.92 -7.82
N ILE A 348 -21.77 0.43 -7.21
CA ILE A 348 -23.05 0.16 -7.87
C ILE A 348 -24.16 1.16 -7.52
N GLU A 349 -23.95 2.09 -6.59
CA GLU A 349 -25.02 2.97 -6.08
C GLU A 349 -25.82 3.68 -7.19
N GLN A 350 -25.13 4.12 -8.23
CA GLN A 350 -25.75 4.88 -9.32
C GLN A 350 -26.35 4.01 -10.42
N CYS A 351 -25.94 2.74 -10.54
CA CYS A 351 -26.29 1.87 -11.70
C CYS A 351 -26.91 0.52 -11.32
N LYS A 352 -27.13 0.24 -10.04
CA LYS A 352 -27.62 -1.08 -9.58
C LYS A 352 -28.92 -1.53 -10.23
N TYR A 353 -29.88 -0.61 -10.43
CA TYR A 353 -31.16 -0.94 -11.05
C TYR A 353 -31.03 -1.18 -12.56
N GLU A 354 -30.10 -0.49 -13.22
CA GLU A 354 -29.77 -0.70 -14.63
C GLU A 354 -29.14 -2.06 -14.84
N ILE A 355 -28.19 -2.44 -13.96
CA ILE A 355 -27.55 -3.76 -13.93
C ILE A 355 -28.61 -4.86 -13.75
N LEU A 356 -29.51 -4.71 -12.76
CA LEU A 356 -30.59 -5.68 -12.54
C LEU A 356 -31.49 -5.82 -13.76
N ALA A 357 -31.90 -4.70 -14.38
CA ALA A 357 -32.73 -4.70 -15.57
C ALA A 357 -32.02 -5.39 -16.75
N LYS A 358 -30.72 -5.15 -16.91
CA LYS A 358 -29.92 -5.75 -17.97
C LYS A 358 -29.71 -7.24 -17.76
N ILE A 359 -29.40 -7.69 -16.54
CA ILE A 359 -29.33 -9.11 -16.19
C ILE A 359 -30.65 -9.80 -16.51
N LYS A 360 -31.78 -9.19 -16.09
CA LYS A 360 -33.12 -9.75 -16.34
C LYS A 360 -33.42 -9.86 -17.81
N LYS A 361 -33.05 -8.86 -18.61
CA LYS A 361 -33.31 -8.82 -20.08
C LYS A 361 -32.44 -9.77 -20.88
N GLU A 362 -31.13 -9.84 -20.57
CA GLU A 362 -30.16 -10.55 -21.41
C GLU A 362 -29.96 -12.02 -21.01
N LEU A 363 -30.16 -12.32 -19.73
CA LEU A 363 -29.90 -13.66 -19.18
C LEU A 363 -31.21 -14.42 -18.88
N GLU A 364 -32.34 -13.71 -18.75
CA GLU A 364 -33.64 -14.28 -18.42
C GLU A 364 -33.58 -15.30 -17.27
N PRO A 365 -33.09 -14.86 -16.08
CA PRO A 365 -32.97 -15.74 -14.92
C PRO A 365 -34.33 -16.12 -14.36
N ASP A 366 -34.44 -17.32 -13.75
CA ASP A 366 -35.61 -17.74 -13.00
C ASP A 366 -35.80 -16.88 -11.73
N GLU A 367 -34.68 -16.57 -11.04
CA GLU A 367 -34.65 -15.67 -9.90
C GLU A 367 -33.45 -14.73 -9.97
N LEU A 368 -33.65 -13.49 -9.52
CA LEU A 368 -32.62 -12.46 -9.42
C LEU A 368 -32.77 -11.71 -8.11
N MET A 369 -31.76 -11.81 -7.27
CA MET A 369 -31.73 -11.17 -5.94
C MET A 369 -30.55 -10.21 -5.84
N LEU A 370 -30.78 -9.05 -5.20
CA LEU A 370 -29.74 -8.13 -4.79
C LEU A 370 -29.74 -8.04 -3.26
N GLU A 371 -28.62 -8.34 -2.64
CA GLU A 371 -28.39 -8.16 -1.21
C GLU A 371 -27.28 -7.13 -0.98
N GLU A 372 -27.54 -6.11 -0.15
CA GLU A 372 -26.64 -4.99 0.12
C GLU A 372 -26.06 -5.00 1.55
N ASP A 373 -26.37 -6.04 2.32
CA ASP A 373 -25.85 -6.25 3.69
C ASP A 373 -24.83 -7.39 3.70
N LEU A 374 -23.63 -7.09 3.21
CA LEU A 374 -22.54 -8.05 3.14
C LEU A 374 -21.22 -7.41 3.55
N ALA A 375 -20.48 -8.09 4.41
CA ALA A 375 -19.10 -7.80 4.76
C ALA A 375 -18.25 -9.03 4.46
N MET A 376 -17.02 -8.81 3.99
CA MET A 376 -16.07 -9.89 3.69
C MET A 376 -14.96 -9.88 4.74
N VAL A 377 -14.67 -11.04 5.33
CA VAL A 377 -13.57 -11.27 6.28
C VAL A 377 -12.62 -12.28 5.65
N ALA A 378 -11.36 -11.91 5.51
CA ALA A 378 -10.31 -12.79 5.04
C ALA A 378 -9.42 -13.22 6.21
N ILE A 379 -9.25 -14.52 6.36
CA ILE A 379 -8.33 -15.15 7.29
C ILE A 379 -7.18 -15.69 6.43
N VAL A 380 -5.98 -15.20 6.69
CA VAL A 380 -4.79 -15.49 5.88
C VAL A 380 -3.75 -16.18 6.74
N GLY A 381 -3.14 -17.25 6.24
CA GLY A 381 -2.07 -17.92 6.96
C GLY A 381 -1.50 -19.09 6.17
N ARG A 382 -0.18 -19.09 6.00
CA ARG A 382 0.56 -20.18 5.33
C ARG A 382 0.49 -21.52 6.07
N GLY A 383 0.23 -21.48 7.39
CA GLY A 383 0.08 -22.69 8.22
C GLY A 383 -1.21 -23.45 7.94
N MET A 384 -2.26 -22.82 7.39
CA MET A 384 -3.52 -23.50 7.08
C MET A 384 -3.35 -24.72 6.18
N LYS A 385 -2.45 -24.64 5.20
CA LYS A 385 -2.12 -25.74 4.29
C LYS A 385 -1.51 -26.95 4.98
N GLN A 386 -0.87 -26.76 6.13
CA GLN A 386 -0.16 -27.81 6.87
C GLN A 386 -1.02 -28.46 7.95
N VAL A 387 -2.15 -27.84 8.30
CA VAL A 387 -3.02 -28.30 9.40
C VAL A 387 -4.35 -28.83 8.84
N PRO A 388 -4.50 -30.16 8.70
CA PRO A 388 -5.78 -30.75 8.28
C PRO A 388 -6.91 -30.32 9.20
N GLY A 389 -8.02 -29.84 8.63
CA GLY A 389 -9.17 -29.37 9.39
C GLY A 389 -9.14 -27.91 9.81
N ALA A 390 -8.09 -27.13 9.49
CA ALA A 390 -8.00 -25.72 9.83
C ALA A 390 -9.23 -24.92 9.36
N SER A 391 -9.65 -25.07 8.10
CA SER A 391 -10.86 -24.42 7.58
C SER A 391 -12.12 -24.85 8.32
N GLY A 392 -12.23 -26.12 8.71
CA GLY A 392 -13.36 -26.63 9.51
C GLY A 392 -13.42 -25.96 10.89
N GLN A 393 -12.28 -25.79 11.56
CA GLN A 393 -12.20 -25.12 12.86
C GLN A 393 -12.59 -23.63 12.71
N LEU A 394 -12.08 -22.93 11.69
CA LEU A 394 -12.44 -21.54 11.38
C LEU A 394 -13.96 -21.37 11.21
N LEU A 395 -14.58 -22.23 10.40
CA LEU A 395 -16.03 -22.16 10.15
C LEU A 395 -16.85 -22.53 11.38
N SER A 396 -16.39 -23.49 12.19
CA SER A 396 -17.06 -23.87 13.45
C SER A 396 -17.08 -22.70 14.44
N GLU A 397 -16.04 -21.87 14.46
CA GLU A 397 -15.97 -20.72 15.36
C GLU A 397 -17.04 -19.67 15.08
N PHE A 398 -17.34 -19.40 13.80
CA PHE A 398 -18.48 -18.56 13.45
C PHE A 398 -19.81 -19.13 13.96
N GLY A 399 -20.00 -20.45 13.84
CA GLY A 399 -21.18 -21.14 14.36
C GLY A 399 -21.33 -21.05 15.88
N ASN A 400 -20.22 -21.23 16.62
CA ASN A 400 -20.16 -21.11 18.08
C ASN A 400 -20.62 -19.71 18.55
N HIS A 401 -20.26 -18.69 17.79
CA HIS A 401 -20.64 -17.29 18.05
C HIS A 401 -21.95 -16.86 17.39
N LYS A 402 -22.73 -17.80 16.82
CA LYS A 402 -24.02 -17.57 16.15
C LYS A 402 -23.94 -16.59 14.98
N ILE A 403 -22.81 -16.54 14.32
CA ILE A 403 -22.57 -15.72 13.12
C ILE A 403 -23.00 -16.53 11.90
N ASN A 404 -23.94 -16.01 11.13
CA ASN A 404 -24.37 -16.65 9.89
C ASN A 404 -23.39 -16.38 8.76
N ILE A 405 -22.92 -17.43 8.11
CA ILE A 405 -22.04 -17.36 6.95
C ILE A 405 -22.90 -17.31 5.68
N LYS A 406 -22.75 -16.24 4.90
CA LYS A 406 -23.46 -16.04 3.63
C LYS A 406 -22.67 -16.54 2.43
N VAL A 407 -21.33 -16.43 2.50
CA VAL A 407 -20.40 -16.80 1.42
C VAL A 407 -19.14 -17.42 2.03
N ILE A 408 -18.58 -18.42 1.35
CA ILE A 408 -17.27 -18.99 1.65
C ILE A 408 -16.49 -19.08 0.34
N ASN A 409 -15.25 -18.61 0.36
CA ASN A 409 -14.32 -18.76 -0.75
C ASN A 409 -12.94 -19.15 -0.21
N GLN A 410 -12.40 -20.25 -0.68
CA GLN A 410 -11.04 -20.70 -0.40
C GLN A 410 -10.38 -21.07 -1.72
N SER A 411 -9.21 -20.50 -1.99
CA SER A 411 -8.44 -20.79 -3.20
C SER A 411 -7.67 -22.12 -3.07
N ALA A 412 -7.26 -22.67 -4.21
CA ALA A 412 -6.55 -23.95 -4.24
C ALA A 412 -5.13 -23.91 -3.64
N ASP A 413 -4.59 -22.72 -3.40
CA ASP A 413 -3.31 -22.54 -2.69
C ASP A 413 -3.45 -22.64 -1.17
N GLU A 414 -4.70 -22.70 -0.66
CA GLU A 414 -5.06 -22.83 0.76
C GLU A 414 -4.45 -21.75 1.66
N LEU A 415 -4.04 -20.62 1.06
CA LEU A 415 -3.39 -19.54 1.77
C LEU A 415 -4.38 -18.65 2.54
N SER A 416 -5.63 -18.62 2.09
CA SER A 416 -6.65 -17.78 2.70
C SER A 416 -8.05 -18.42 2.62
N VAL A 417 -8.85 -18.15 3.64
CA VAL A 417 -10.29 -18.39 3.64
C VAL A 417 -11.00 -17.04 3.73
N VAL A 418 -11.87 -16.76 2.77
CA VAL A 418 -12.68 -15.54 2.76
C VAL A 418 -14.11 -15.91 3.07
N VAL A 419 -14.68 -15.26 4.08
CA VAL A 419 -16.04 -15.51 4.57
C VAL A 419 -16.87 -14.24 4.45
N GLY A 420 -18.05 -14.36 3.83
CA GLY A 420 -19.06 -13.29 3.79
C GLY A 420 -20.03 -13.41 4.96
N VAL A 421 -20.20 -12.33 5.71
CA VAL A 421 -21.13 -12.22 6.86
C VAL A 421 -21.99 -10.96 6.72
N SER A 422 -22.98 -10.74 7.60
CA SER A 422 -23.69 -9.47 7.65
C SER A 422 -22.77 -8.33 8.09
N ASN A 423 -23.05 -7.09 7.67
CA ASN A 423 -22.31 -5.92 8.16
C ASN A 423 -22.38 -5.77 9.69
N HIS A 424 -23.48 -6.24 10.31
CA HIS A 424 -23.67 -6.23 11.75
C HIS A 424 -22.66 -7.16 12.44
N ASP A 425 -22.42 -8.34 11.89
CA ASP A 425 -21.57 -9.37 12.50
C ASP A 425 -20.08 -9.18 12.22
N PHE A 426 -19.72 -8.21 11.36
CA PHE A 426 -18.35 -8.01 10.87
C PHE A 426 -17.29 -7.94 11.99
N HIS A 427 -17.52 -7.12 13.02
CA HIS A 427 -16.55 -6.96 14.11
C HIS A 427 -16.46 -8.24 14.97
N ASN A 428 -17.60 -8.88 15.24
CA ASN A 428 -17.64 -10.12 16.01
C ASN A 428 -16.95 -11.26 15.25
N ALA A 429 -17.10 -11.32 13.93
CA ALA A 429 -16.42 -12.27 13.06
C ALA A 429 -14.89 -12.17 13.14
N ILE A 430 -14.34 -10.96 13.18
CA ILE A 430 -12.90 -10.76 13.36
C ILE A 430 -12.46 -11.13 14.78
N ARG A 431 -13.23 -10.73 15.80
CA ARG A 431 -12.90 -11.00 17.21
C ARG A 431 -12.86 -12.48 17.54
N CYS A 432 -13.88 -13.24 17.16
CA CYS A 432 -13.92 -14.67 17.48
C CYS A 432 -12.74 -15.44 16.86
N ILE A 433 -12.35 -15.12 15.62
CA ILE A 433 -11.19 -15.76 15.01
C ILE A 433 -9.88 -15.32 15.68
N TYR A 434 -9.76 -14.03 16.04
CA TYR A 434 -8.57 -13.53 16.73
C TYR A 434 -8.40 -14.19 18.11
N GLU A 435 -9.45 -14.29 18.90
CA GLU A 435 -9.43 -14.91 20.22
C GLU A 435 -9.01 -16.38 20.10
N ARG A 436 -9.64 -17.15 19.22
CA ARG A 436 -9.39 -18.58 19.05
C ARG A 436 -8.00 -18.91 18.51
N PHE A 437 -7.55 -18.24 17.44
CA PHE A 437 -6.35 -18.63 16.70
C PHE A 437 -5.10 -17.83 17.07
N ILE A 438 -5.25 -16.71 17.78
CA ILE A 438 -4.13 -15.85 18.13
C ILE A 438 -3.90 -15.82 19.65
N GLN A 439 -4.94 -15.75 20.46
CA GLN A 439 -4.82 -15.72 21.92
C GLN A 439 -4.71 -17.11 22.53
N GLU A 440 -5.64 -18.02 22.21
CA GLU A 440 -5.65 -19.37 22.79
C GLU A 440 -4.48 -20.24 22.31
N GLU A 441 -4.03 -20.14 21.05
CA GLU A 441 -2.83 -20.85 20.58
C GLU A 441 -1.57 -20.47 21.39
N ARG A 442 -1.49 -19.25 21.93
CA ARG A 442 -0.37 -18.83 22.78
C ARG A 442 -0.42 -19.37 24.20
N GLU A 443 -1.62 -19.56 24.75
CA GLU A 443 -1.77 -20.12 26.10
C GLU A 443 -1.40 -21.61 26.15
N HIS A 444 -1.34 -22.24 24.97
CA HIS A 444 -1.01 -23.67 24.81
C HIS A 444 0.38 -23.95 24.21
N ALA A 445 1.13 -22.90 23.79
CA ALA A 445 2.50 -22.99 23.25
C ALA A 445 3.54 -22.64 24.32
#